data_109088a2bd2e3bbc7d072b97498711f0
#
_entry.id   109088a2bd2e3bbc7d072b97498711f0
#
_cell.length_a   1.000
_cell.length_b   1.000
_cell.length_c   1.000
_cell.angle_alpha   90.00
_cell.angle_beta   90.00
_cell.angle_gamma   90.00
#
_symmetry.space_group_name_H-M   'P 1'
#
loop_
_entity.id
_entity.type
_entity.pdbx_description
1 polymer ?
#
loop_
_entity_poly.entity_id
_entity_poly.type
_entity_poly.pdbx_seq_one_letter_code
_entity_poly.pdbx_strand_id
1 'polypeptide(L)'
;MKYFICTLLCVCSLGLSAQEDNAFLSKWGIEFGASVGRAQLTGNELALNGMTSNGNWLVSYYATERVRFQTGITMSFFSNGSLTADNYYNTNATFIGIPVKIVFSKIEIAPKKAAIVLGIGVQANKAINYQLETKDFSKSTSSGSVFLGVPMDIGVESKLSDNYTLGFYLSTQVVTKSYKNYRLQNNGLLRVAVSYRF
;
A
#
# COMPACT_ATOMS: atom_id res chain seq x y z
N MET A 1 15.71 -8.12 10.11
CA MET A 1 14.55 -8.90 10.61
C MET A 1 14.33 -8.78 12.12
N LYS A 2 15.35 -8.92 13.00
CA LYS A 2 15.16 -8.86 14.47
C LYS A 2 14.54 -7.56 14.97
N TYR A 3 14.91 -6.40 14.43
CA TYR A 3 14.38 -5.09 14.84
C TYR A 3 12.93 -4.85 14.39
N PHE A 4 12.49 -5.45 13.29
CA PHE A 4 11.12 -5.34 12.80
C PHE A 4 10.13 -6.04 13.74
N ILE A 5 10.50 -7.20 14.28
CA ILE A 5 9.68 -7.96 15.24
C ILE A 5 9.58 -7.21 16.58
N CYS A 6 10.67 -6.59 17.05
CA CYS A 6 10.65 -5.79 18.27
C CYS A 6 9.75 -4.54 18.15
N THR A 7 9.80 -3.84 17.00
CA THR A 7 8.93 -2.68 16.76
C THR A 7 7.46 -3.08 16.70
N LEU A 8 7.15 -4.22 16.08
CA LEU A 8 5.79 -4.75 16.02
C LEU A 8 5.27 -5.14 17.42
N LEU A 9 6.11 -5.77 18.24
CA LEU A 9 5.77 -6.13 19.62
C LEU A 9 5.58 -4.91 20.53
N CYS A 10 6.41 -3.85 20.38
CA CYS A 10 6.24 -2.60 21.13
C CYS A 10 4.95 -1.87 20.77
N VAL A 11 4.55 -1.83 19.49
CA VAL A 11 3.27 -1.24 19.07
C VAL A 11 2.09 -2.04 19.61
N CYS A 12 2.18 -3.37 19.64
CA CYS A 12 1.14 -4.22 20.24
C CYS A 12 1.03 -4.04 21.75
N SER A 13 2.16 -3.86 22.47
CA SER A 13 2.15 -3.67 23.93
C SER A 13 1.59 -2.30 24.35
N LEU A 14 1.78 -1.26 23.57
CA LEU A 14 1.19 0.06 23.82
C LEU A 14 -0.34 0.05 23.64
N GLY A 15 -0.87 -0.81 22.77
CA GLY A 15 -2.32 -0.98 22.57
C GLY A 15 -3.02 -1.73 23.71
N LEU A 16 -2.29 -2.56 24.47
CA LEU A 16 -2.87 -3.37 25.56
C LEU A 16 -3.04 -2.58 26.86
N SER A 17 -2.36 -1.45 27.03
CA SER A 17 -2.45 -0.62 28.24
C SER A 17 -3.59 0.39 28.25
N ALA A 18 -4.34 0.51 27.15
CA ALA A 18 -5.43 1.50 26.98
C ALA A 18 -6.82 0.92 27.27
N GLN A 19 -6.91 -0.22 27.95
CA GLN A 19 -8.16 -0.95 28.16
C GLN A 19 -8.71 -0.74 29.58
N GLU A 20 -9.01 0.51 29.90
CA GLU A 20 -9.96 0.82 30.99
C GLU A 20 -10.81 2.05 30.62
N ASP A 21 -12.12 1.81 30.69
CA ASP A 21 -13.24 2.73 30.71
C ASP A 21 -13.84 3.30 29.42
N ASN A 22 -15.06 2.82 29.18
CA ASN A 22 -16.18 3.46 28.47
C ASN A 22 -16.18 3.45 26.92
N ALA A 23 -17.21 2.81 26.43
CA ALA A 23 -17.99 2.86 25.18
C ALA A 23 -17.81 4.02 24.16
N PHE A 24 -16.71 4.73 24.19
CA PHE A 24 -16.23 5.59 23.12
C PHE A 24 -15.16 4.83 22.34
N LEU A 25 -15.58 3.97 21.40
CA LEU A 25 -14.65 3.49 20.38
C LEU A 25 -13.90 4.70 19.85
N SER A 26 -12.60 4.73 20.05
CA SER A 26 -11.77 5.83 19.59
C SER A 26 -12.03 6.08 18.11
N LYS A 27 -12.09 7.33 17.71
CA LYS A 27 -12.19 7.70 16.30
C LYS A 27 -10.91 7.37 15.53
N TRP A 28 -9.90 6.84 16.18
CA TRP A 28 -8.60 6.55 15.59
C TRP A 28 -8.33 5.06 15.52
N GLY A 29 -7.54 4.68 14.53
CA GLY A 29 -7.05 3.31 14.37
C GLY A 29 -5.78 3.28 13.54
N ILE A 30 -5.14 2.13 13.53
CA ILE A 30 -3.96 1.84 12.72
C ILE A 30 -4.24 0.63 11.83
N GLU A 31 -3.63 0.61 10.66
CA GLU A 31 -3.72 -0.49 9.71
C GLU A 31 -2.33 -0.89 9.23
N PHE A 32 -2.06 -2.18 9.25
CA PHE A 32 -0.88 -2.79 8.64
C PHE A 32 -1.33 -3.70 7.52
N GLY A 33 -0.76 -3.51 6.33
CA GLY A 33 -1.12 -4.31 5.16
C GLY A 33 0.09 -4.68 4.33
N ALA A 34 -0.06 -5.78 3.61
CA ALA A 34 0.86 -6.21 2.58
C ALA A 34 0.09 -6.51 1.30
N SER A 35 0.70 -6.26 0.16
CA SER A 35 0.12 -6.57 -1.13
C SER A 35 1.15 -7.07 -2.12
N VAL A 36 0.68 -7.85 -3.09
CA VAL A 36 1.49 -8.37 -4.19
C VAL A 36 0.66 -8.37 -5.47
N GLY A 37 1.30 -8.13 -6.59
CA GLY A 37 0.62 -8.17 -7.88
C GLY A 37 1.44 -7.64 -9.03
N ARG A 38 0.76 -7.25 -10.09
CA ARG A 38 1.40 -6.73 -11.31
C ARG A 38 1.48 -5.23 -11.29
N ALA A 39 2.59 -4.71 -11.78
CA ALA A 39 2.82 -3.29 -11.96
C ALA A 39 3.54 -3.01 -13.27
N GLN A 40 3.46 -1.77 -13.71
CA GLN A 40 4.20 -1.25 -14.84
C GLN A 40 5.09 -0.11 -14.37
N LEU A 41 6.39 -0.25 -14.62
CA LEU A 41 7.36 0.82 -14.43
C LEU A 41 7.53 1.58 -15.74
N THR A 42 7.26 2.87 -15.74
CA THR A 42 7.38 3.72 -16.92
C THR A 42 8.36 4.86 -16.67
N GLY A 43 9.16 5.22 -17.66
CA GLY A 43 10.08 6.36 -17.60
C GLY A 43 11.07 6.37 -18.74
N ASN A 44 11.50 7.54 -19.21
CA ASN A 44 12.50 7.72 -20.27
C ASN A 44 12.29 6.78 -21.48
N GLU A 45 11.07 6.77 -22.05
CA GLU A 45 10.68 5.92 -23.19
C GLU A 45 10.62 4.42 -22.91
N LEU A 46 10.89 4.00 -21.67
CA LEU A 46 10.85 2.61 -21.25
C LEU A 46 9.53 2.31 -20.54
N ALA A 47 8.90 1.20 -20.90
CA ALA A 47 7.74 0.65 -20.20
C ALA A 47 8.00 -0.83 -19.86
N LEU A 48 8.19 -1.13 -18.59
CA LEU A 48 8.50 -2.49 -18.11
C LEU A 48 7.35 -3.02 -17.28
N ASN A 49 6.82 -4.17 -17.65
CA ASN A 49 5.85 -4.90 -16.86
C ASN A 49 6.59 -5.83 -15.89
N GLY A 50 6.14 -5.87 -14.64
CA GLY A 50 6.79 -6.70 -13.62
C GLY A 50 5.87 -7.00 -12.46
N MET A 51 6.47 -7.57 -11.43
CA MET A 51 5.82 -7.83 -10.15
C MET A 51 6.14 -6.73 -9.17
N THR A 52 5.19 -6.44 -8.29
CA THR A 52 5.41 -5.54 -7.16
C THR A 52 4.90 -6.16 -5.88
N SER A 53 5.60 -5.86 -4.79
CA SER A 53 5.14 -6.11 -3.43
C SER A 53 5.12 -4.81 -2.65
N ASN A 54 4.07 -4.57 -1.86
CA ASN A 54 3.95 -3.34 -1.09
C ASN A 54 3.71 -3.66 0.38
N GLY A 55 4.31 -2.83 1.26
CA GLY A 55 3.97 -2.73 2.67
C GLY A 55 3.24 -1.41 2.93
N ASN A 56 2.19 -1.44 3.75
CA ASN A 56 1.38 -0.28 4.09
C ASN A 56 1.30 -0.14 5.61
N TRP A 57 1.54 1.06 6.11
CA TRP A 57 1.36 1.48 7.51
C TRP A 57 0.47 2.71 7.51
N LEU A 58 -0.79 2.55 7.86
CA LEU A 58 -1.78 3.61 7.74
C LEU A 58 -2.38 3.94 9.11
N VAL A 59 -2.69 5.20 9.30
CA VAL A 59 -3.51 5.72 10.38
C VAL A 59 -4.88 6.04 9.82
N SER A 60 -5.92 5.63 10.52
CA SER A 60 -7.31 5.82 10.14
C SER A 60 -8.02 6.74 11.13
N TYR A 61 -8.78 7.70 10.62
CA TYR A 61 -9.72 8.50 11.38
C TYR A 61 -11.14 8.16 10.95
N TYR A 62 -11.93 7.63 11.85
CA TYR A 62 -13.33 7.22 11.61
C TYR A 62 -14.25 8.42 11.82
N ALA A 63 -14.66 9.05 10.72
CA ALA A 63 -15.63 10.13 10.76
C ALA A 63 -17.02 9.60 11.14
N THR A 64 -17.36 8.41 10.65
CA THR A 64 -18.55 7.63 10.99
C THR A 64 -18.18 6.14 10.99
N GLU A 65 -19.12 5.26 11.37
CA GLU A 65 -18.91 3.81 11.24
C GLU A 65 -18.71 3.34 9.79
N ARG A 66 -19.16 4.15 8.82
CA ARG A 66 -19.13 3.82 7.38
C ARG A 66 -18.08 4.59 6.58
N VAL A 67 -17.50 5.63 7.16
CA VAL A 67 -16.55 6.51 6.47
C VAL A 67 -15.33 6.73 7.32
N ARG A 68 -14.16 6.42 6.78
CA ARG A 68 -12.88 6.74 7.42
C ARG A 68 -11.92 7.41 6.44
N PHE A 69 -11.11 8.28 6.97
CA PHE A 69 -9.96 8.86 6.29
C PHE A 69 -8.71 8.07 6.67
N GLN A 70 -7.86 7.79 5.70
CA GLN A 70 -6.61 7.07 5.92
C GLN A 70 -5.44 7.84 5.35
N THR A 71 -4.34 7.89 6.11
CA THR A 71 -3.05 8.39 5.65
C THR A 71 -1.93 7.60 6.29
N GLY A 72 -0.70 7.72 5.79
CA GLY A 72 0.43 7.01 6.36
C GLY A 72 1.55 6.84 5.35
N ILE A 73 2.21 5.68 5.39
CA ILE A 73 3.37 5.38 4.54
C ILE A 73 3.11 4.08 3.80
N THR A 74 3.42 4.08 2.51
CA THR A 74 3.48 2.88 1.67
C THR A 74 4.89 2.70 1.14
N MET A 75 5.34 1.46 1.06
CA MET A 75 6.64 1.10 0.51
C MET A 75 6.42 0.06 -0.58
N SER A 76 6.87 0.33 -1.79
CA SER A 76 6.66 -0.53 -2.97
C SER A 76 8.00 -0.99 -3.52
N PHE A 77 8.10 -2.29 -3.74
CA PHE A 77 9.26 -2.95 -4.34
C PHE A 77 8.84 -3.53 -5.68
N PHE A 78 9.40 -3.02 -6.76
CA PHE A 78 9.18 -3.51 -8.11
C PHE A 78 10.35 -4.34 -8.56
N SER A 79 10.08 -5.45 -9.23
CA SER A 79 11.08 -6.27 -9.87
C SER A 79 10.57 -6.77 -11.22
N ASN A 80 11.43 -6.64 -12.23
CA ASN A 80 11.23 -7.25 -13.54
C ASN A 80 12.52 -7.92 -13.95
N GLY A 81 12.46 -9.22 -14.26
CA GLY A 81 13.50 -9.96 -14.96
C GLY A 81 12.95 -10.47 -16.27
N SER A 82 13.46 -9.99 -17.41
CA SER A 82 13.15 -10.48 -18.74
C SER A 82 14.41 -11.05 -19.38
N LEU A 83 14.38 -12.34 -19.68
CA LEU A 83 15.39 -13.04 -20.44
C LEU A 83 14.82 -13.31 -21.84
N THR A 84 15.04 -12.41 -22.77
CA THR A 84 14.90 -12.70 -24.20
C THR A 84 16.30 -12.83 -24.81
N ALA A 85 16.47 -13.64 -25.84
CA ALA A 85 17.76 -13.99 -26.38
C ALA A 85 18.64 -12.78 -26.78
N ASP A 86 18.02 -11.65 -27.08
CA ASP A 86 18.69 -10.44 -27.55
C ASP A 86 18.73 -9.30 -26.53
N ASN A 87 17.86 -9.31 -25.50
CA ASN A 87 17.77 -8.24 -24.51
C ASN A 87 17.54 -8.80 -23.09
N TYR A 88 18.53 -8.67 -22.25
CA TYR A 88 18.42 -8.92 -20.82
C TYR A 88 18.12 -7.61 -20.09
N TYR A 89 16.98 -7.55 -19.41
CA TYR A 89 16.64 -6.44 -18.54
C TYR A 89 16.35 -6.97 -17.15
N ASN A 90 17.15 -6.59 -16.18
CA ASN A 90 16.87 -6.79 -14.78
C ASN A 90 16.66 -5.41 -14.13
N THR A 91 15.47 -5.17 -13.67
CA THR A 91 15.12 -3.87 -13.09
C THR A 91 14.52 -4.07 -11.72
N ASN A 92 15.14 -3.44 -10.72
CA ASN A 92 14.63 -3.35 -9.38
C ASN A 92 14.42 -1.88 -9.02
N ALA A 93 13.26 -1.56 -8.46
CA ALA A 93 12.96 -0.20 -8.02
C ALA A 93 12.21 -0.20 -6.70
N THR A 94 12.55 0.75 -5.84
CA THR A 94 11.90 0.96 -4.56
C THR A 94 11.27 2.34 -4.52
N PHE A 95 10.01 2.39 -4.13
CA PHE A 95 9.25 3.62 -3.99
C PHE A 95 8.73 3.76 -2.57
N ILE A 96 8.69 5.00 -2.08
CA ILE A 96 7.95 5.39 -0.90
C ILE A 96 6.77 6.27 -1.30
N GLY A 97 5.63 6.08 -0.66
CA GLY A 97 4.41 6.84 -0.94
C GLY A 97 3.72 7.30 0.33
N ILE A 98 3.06 8.43 0.23
CA ILE A 98 2.19 8.97 1.28
C ILE A 98 0.78 9.06 0.69
N PRO A 99 -0.13 8.13 1.04
CA PRO A 99 -1.51 8.16 0.60
C PRO A 99 -2.35 9.07 1.50
N VAL A 100 -3.37 9.68 0.90
CA VAL A 100 -4.52 10.27 1.59
C VAL A 100 -5.75 9.67 0.93
N LYS A 101 -6.51 8.85 1.64
CA LYS A 101 -7.63 8.10 1.12
C LYS A 101 -8.90 8.34 1.93
N ILE A 102 -10.04 8.27 1.25
CA ILE A 102 -11.35 8.10 1.87
C ILE A 102 -11.78 6.68 1.62
N VAL A 103 -12.24 6.01 2.67
CA VAL A 103 -12.68 4.62 2.62
C VAL A 103 -14.13 4.55 3.09
N PHE A 104 -14.97 3.94 2.27
CA PHE A 104 -16.39 3.73 2.51
C PHE A 104 -16.65 2.26 2.80
N SER A 105 -17.33 1.99 3.90
CA SER A 105 -17.75 0.65 4.33
C SER A 105 -19.28 0.61 4.27
N LYS A 106 -19.89 0.10 3.18
CA LYS A 106 -21.31 0.35 2.94
C LYS A 106 -22.21 -0.88 2.97
N ILE A 107 -21.72 -2.07 2.61
CA ILE A 107 -22.59 -3.23 2.45
C ILE A 107 -22.20 -4.28 3.46
N GLU A 108 -23.03 -4.47 4.48
CA GLU A 108 -22.91 -5.60 5.40
C GLU A 108 -23.36 -6.86 4.67
N ILE A 109 -22.45 -7.82 4.45
CA ILE A 109 -22.74 -9.10 3.80
C ILE A 109 -23.28 -10.11 4.80
N ALA A 110 -22.86 -9.96 6.05
CA ALA A 110 -23.35 -10.76 7.17
C ALA A 110 -23.65 -9.84 8.36
N PRO A 111 -24.68 -10.10 9.16
CA PRO A 111 -25.04 -9.21 10.24
C PRO A 111 -23.84 -8.96 11.17
N LYS A 112 -23.33 -7.73 11.12
CA LYS A 112 -22.28 -7.15 11.97
C LYS A 112 -20.85 -7.72 11.83
N LYS A 113 -20.56 -8.66 10.88
CA LYS A 113 -19.24 -9.31 10.82
C LYS A 113 -18.42 -9.02 9.58
N ALA A 114 -19.03 -8.75 8.44
CA ALA A 114 -18.31 -8.48 7.19
C ALA A 114 -18.96 -7.34 6.40
N ALA A 115 -18.15 -6.51 5.76
CA ALA A 115 -18.61 -5.40 4.93
C ALA A 115 -17.79 -5.28 3.65
N ILE A 116 -18.45 -4.88 2.55
CA ILE A 116 -17.76 -4.45 1.33
C ILE A 116 -17.23 -3.04 1.55
N VAL A 117 -15.99 -2.83 1.13
CA VAL A 117 -15.26 -1.59 1.34
C VAL A 117 -14.75 -1.06 0.02
N LEU A 118 -14.89 0.24 -0.19
CA LEU A 118 -14.37 0.98 -1.32
C LEU A 118 -13.45 2.09 -0.83
N GLY A 119 -12.23 2.14 -1.34
CA GLY A 119 -11.26 3.20 -1.03
C GLY A 119 -10.84 3.95 -2.28
N ILE A 120 -10.72 5.26 -2.19
CA ILE A 120 -10.17 6.12 -3.23
C ILE A 120 -9.38 7.25 -2.60
N GLY A 121 -8.36 7.74 -3.28
CA GLY A 121 -7.56 8.84 -2.75
C GLY A 121 -6.53 9.37 -3.70
N VAL A 122 -5.58 10.10 -3.13
CA VAL A 122 -4.38 10.60 -3.82
C VAL A 122 -3.16 10.10 -3.06
N GLN A 123 -2.10 9.74 -3.77
CA GLN A 123 -0.85 9.31 -3.19
C GLN A 123 0.31 10.02 -3.85
N ALA A 124 1.14 10.69 -3.06
CA ALA A 124 2.42 11.21 -3.50
C ALA A 124 3.46 10.09 -3.38
N ASN A 125 4.16 9.79 -4.46
CA ASN A 125 5.16 8.72 -4.53
C ASN A 125 6.51 9.29 -4.94
N LYS A 126 7.59 8.72 -4.39
CA LYS A 126 8.96 9.03 -4.75
C LYS A 126 9.77 7.75 -4.92
N ALA A 127 10.53 7.65 -6.01
CA ALA A 127 11.53 6.60 -6.16
C ALA A 127 12.70 6.87 -5.21
N ILE A 128 13.05 5.89 -4.38
CA ILE A 128 14.20 5.94 -3.48
C ILE A 128 15.42 5.34 -4.16
N ASN A 129 15.21 4.20 -4.81
CA ASN A 129 16.25 3.47 -5.52
C ASN A 129 15.69 2.94 -6.83
N TYR A 130 16.49 2.99 -7.84
CA TYR A 130 16.21 2.42 -9.15
C TYR A 130 17.49 1.83 -9.72
N GLN A 131 17.45 0.56 -10.07
CA GLN A 131 18.56 -0.17 -10.67
C GLN A 131 18.09 -0.82 -11.96
N LEU A 132 18.72 -0.46 -13.06
CA LEU A 132 18.51 -1.05 -14.38
C LEU A 132 19.79 -1.73 -14.80
N GLU A 133 19.73 -3.01 -15.04
CA GLU A 133 20.80 -3.82 -15.61
C GLU A 133 20.38 -4.32 -16.99
N THR A 134 21.21 -4.06 -17.98
CA THR A 134 21.12 -4.62 -19.33
C THR A 134 22.36 -5.46 -19.59
N LYS A 135 22.39 -6.22 -20.71
CA LYS A 135 23.55 -7.03 -21.10
C LYS A 135 24.83 -6.21 -21.19
N ASP A 136 24.72 -4.95 -21.60
CA ASP A 136 25.85 -4.10 -21.94
C ASP A 136 26.12 -2.98 -20.93
N PHE A 137 25.19 -2.74 -20.00
CA PHE A 137 25.38 -1.66 -19.01
C PHE A 137 24.54 -1.83 -17.75
N SER A 138 25.03 -1.28 -16.64
CA SER A 138 24.30 -1.17 -15.38
C SER A 138 24.20 0.30 -14.97
N LYS A 139 22.98 0.76 -14.66
CA LYS A 139 22.71 2.11 -14.17
C LYS A 139 21.95 2.05 -12.86
N SER A 140 22.49 2.70 -11.85
CA SER A 140 21.81 2.90 -10.58
C SER A 140 21.56 4.39 -10.35
N THR A 141 20.36 4.71 -9.84
CA THR A 141 19.99 6.09 -9.47
C THR A 141 19.31 6.05 -8.12
N SER A 142 19.80 6.86 -7.17
CA SER A 142 19.34 6.87 -5.79
C SER A 142 18.25 7.89 -5.48
N SER A 143 17.75 8.63 -6.45
CA SER A 143 16.69 9.62 -6.21
C SER A 143 15.87 9.90 -7.47
N GLY A 144 14.56 9.80 -7.31
CA GLY A 144 13.58 10.17 -8.34
C GLY A 144 12.76 11.39 -7.94
N SER A 145 12.08 11.98 -8.92
CA SER A 145 11.10 13.03 -8.65
C SER A 145 9.83 12.47 -8.05
N VAL A 146 9.09 13.32 -7.35
CA VAL A 146 7.78 13.01 -6.81
C VAL A 146 6.78 12.93 -7.97
N PHE A 147 5.91 11.93 -7.95
CA PHE A 147 4.75 11.82 -8.84
C PHE A 147 3.49 11.50 -8.05
N LEU A 148 2.35 11.88 -8.61
CA LEU A 148 1.05 11.64 -8.01
C LEU A 148 0.39 10.42 -8.63
N GLY A 149 -0.32 9.68 -7.80
CA GLY A 149 -1.17 8.57 -8.20
C GLY A 149 -2.53 8.64 -7.53
N VAL A 150 -3.50 7.98 -8.12
CA VAL A 150 -4.85 7.80 -7.58
C VAL A 150 -4.99 6.33 -7.19
N PRO A 151 -4.77 5.99 -5.91
CA PRO A 151 -5.01 4.64 -5.41
C PRO A 151 -6.52 4.39 -5.30
N MET A 152 -6.92 3.18 -5.70
CA MET A 152 -8.29 2.69 -5.58
C MET A 152 -8.26 1.29 -4.98
N ASP A 153 -9.10 1.06 -4.00
CA ASP A 153 -9.23 -0.23 -3.31
C ASP A 153 -10.71 -0.68 -3.37
N ILE A 154 -10.93 -1.94 -3.65
CA ILE A 154 -12.22 -2.62 -3.41
C ILE A 154 -11.93 -3.90 -2.64
N GLY A 155 -12.72 -4.17 -1.60
CA GLY A 155 -12.45 -5.34 -0.77
C GLY A 155 -13.56 -5.71 0.18
N VAL A 156 -13.25 -6.67 1.01
CA VAL A 156 -14.11 -7.13 2.10
C VAL A 156 -13.32 -7.03 3.39
N GLU A 157 -13.95 -6.44 4.40
CA GLU A 157 -13.45 -6.39 5.77
C GLU A 157 -14.31 -7.27 6.67
N SER A 158 -13.67 -8.05 7.51
CA SER A 158 -14.30 -8.89 8.52
C SER A 158 -13.86 -8.46 9.91
N LYS A 159 -14.81 -8.17 10.80
CA LYS A 159 -14.53 -7.91 12.22
C LYS A 159 -14.13 -9.22 12.89
N LEU A 160 -12.91 -9.29 13.40
CA LEU A 160 -12.44 -10.39 14.23
C LEU A 160 -12.83 -10.20 15.70
N SER A 161 -12.86 -8.94 16.15
CA SER A 161 -13.35 -8.49 17.46
C SER A 161 -13.85 -7.05 17.32
N ASP A 162 -14.26 -6.41 18.42
CA ASP A 162 -14.71 -5.02 18.42
C ASP A 162 -13.61 -4.07 17.92
N ASN A 163 -12.36 -4.37 18.21
CA ASN A 163 -11.20 -3.55 17.87
C ASN A 163 -10.43 -4.02 16.64
N TYR A 164 -10.50 -5.31 16.29
CA TYR A 164 -9.70 -5.89 15.21
C TYR A 164 -10.52 -6.18 13.96
N THR A 165 -10.01 -5.80 12.82
CA THR A 165 -10.60 -6.07 11.51
C THR A 165 -9.54 -6.66 10.58
N LEU A 166 -9.90 -7.72 9.86
CA LEU A 166 -9.12 -8.31 8.78
C LEU A 166 -9.73 -7.91 7.44
N GLY A 167 -8.92 -7.38 6.55
CA GLY A 167 -9.34 -6.93 5.24
C GLY A 167 -8.62 -7.66 4.11
N PHE A 168 -9.38 -7.96 3.03
CA PHE A 168 -8.89 -8.48 1.76
C PHE A 168 -9.31 -7.54 0.64
N TYR A 169 -8.37 -7.05 -0.17
CA TYR A 169 -8.66 -6.04 -1.18
C TYR A 169 -8.02 -6.36 -2.51
N LEU A 170 -8.69 -5.92 -3.56
CA LEU A 170 -8.08 -5.65 -4.86
C LEU A 170 -7.73 -4.17 -4.89
N SER A 171 -6.46 -3.88 -5.12
CA SER A 171 -5.95 -2.52 -5.15
C SER A 171 -5.34 -2.21 -6.51
N THR A 172 -5.55 -0.99 -6.98
CA THR A 172 -4.91 -0.47 -8.19
C THR A 172 -4.47 0.97 -7.95
N GLN A 173 -3.58 1.47 -8.79
CA GLN A 173 -3.15 2.87 -8.74
C GLN A 173 -2.91 3.38 -10.14
N VAL A 174 -3.67 4.38 -10.53
CA VAL A 174 -3.44 5.13 -11.78
C VAL A 174 -2.50 6.28 -11.48
N VAL A 175 -1.46 6.46 -12.28
CA VAL A 175 -0.47 7.52 -12.08
C VAL A 175 -0.57 8.60 -13.13
N THR A 176 -0.28 9.84 -12.73
CA THR A 176 -0.26 10.98 -13.65
C THR A 176 0.90 10.85 -14.64
N LYS A 177 0.68 11.20 -15.91
CA LYS A 177 1.73 11.23 -16.93
C LYS A 177 2.76 12.32 -16.62
N SER A 178 4.06 11.99 -16.62
CA SER A 178 5.19 12.93 -16.61
C SER A 178 6.29 12.37 -17.52
N TYR A 179 6.91 13.19 -18.31
CA TYR A 179 7.80 12.72 -19.39
C TYR A 179 9.25 12.42 -18.96
N LYS A 180 9.65 12.76 -17.75
CA LYS A 180 11.09 12.68 -17.36
C LYS A 180 11.41 11.76 -16.19
N ASN A 181 10.42 11.08 -15.60
CA ASN A 181 10.64 10.38 -14.33
C ASN A 181 10.09 8.97 -14.33
N TYR A 182 10.79 8.07 -13.62
CA TYR A 182 10.30 6.72 -13.38
C TYR A 182 9.10 6.74 -12.46
N ARG A 183 8.05 6.00 -12.82
CA ARG A 183 6.79 5.89 -12.11
C ARG A 183 6.35 4.45 -12.06
N LEU A 184 5.78 4.08 -10.96
CA LEU A 184 5.19 2.77 -10.76
C LEU A 184 3.66 2.89 -10.79
N GLN A 185 3.06 2.27 -11.78
CA GLN A 185 1.62 2.08 -11.88
C GLN A 185 1.28 0.66 -11.43
N ASN A 186 0.47 0.54 -10.39
CA ASN A 186 -0.02 -0.75 -9.93
C ASN A 186 -1.28 -1.13 -10.72
N ASN A 187 -1.19 -2.18 -11.53
CA ASN A 187 -2.28 -2.60 -12.42
C ASN A 187 -3.28 -3.55 -11.76
N GLY A 188 -2.91 -4.16 -10.64
CA GLY A 188 -3.76 -5.04 -9.86
C GLY A 188 -2.94 -5.73 -8.77
N LEU A 189 -3.31 -5.44 -7.52
CA LEU A 189 -2.67 -5.98 -6.32
C LEU A 189 -3.70 -6.71 -5.48
N LEU A 190 -3.35 -7.88 -5.00
CA LEU A 190 -4.02 -8.52 -3.89
C LEU A 190 -3.41 -7.98 -2.59
N ARG A 191 -4.23 -7.36 -1.74
CA ARG A 191 -3.81 -6.79 -0.46
C ARG A 191 -4.53 -7.49 0.69
N VAL A 192 -3.77 -7.81 1.72
CA VAL A 192 -4.29 -8.25 3.02
C VAL A 192 -3.89 -7.21 4.05
N ALA A 193 -4.79 -6.84 4.93
CA ALA A 193 -4.54 -5.87 5.98
C ALA A 193 -5.20 -6.27 7.29
N VAL A 194 -4.56 -5.91 8.40
CA VAL A 194 -5.11 -5.98 9.74
C VAL A 194 -5.19 -4.57 10.28
N SER A 195 -6.37 -4.20 10.76
CA SER A 195 -6.64 -2.90 11.36
C SER A 195 -6.97 -3.07 12.84
N TYR A 196 -6.48 -2.14 13.65
CA TYR A 196 -6.82 -2.02 15.05
C TYR A 196 -7.44 -0.65 15.31
N ARG A 197 -8.59 -0.61 15.99
CA ARG A 197 -9.27 0.61 16.40
C ARG A 197 -9.15 0.74 17.92
N PHE A 198 -8.68 1.90 18.38
CA PHE A 198 -8.46 2.19 19.79
C PHE A 198 -9.78 2.35 20.55
#